data_103230d18011705583da1fd4b271b1a4
#
_entry.id   103230d18011705583da1fd4b271b1a4
#
_cell.length_a   1.000
_cell.length_b   1.000
_cell.length_c   1.000
_cell.angle_alpha   90.00
_cell.angle_beta   90.00
_cell.angle_gamma   90.00
#
_symmetry.space_group_name_H-M   'P 1'
#
loop_
_entity.id
_entity.type
_entity.pdbx_description
1 polymer ?
#
loop_
_entity_poly.entity_id
_entity_poly.type
_entity_poly.pdbx_seq_one_letter_code
_entity_poly.pdbx_strand_id
1 'polypeptide(L)'
;YSSAASDVYKRQDEEIANAHRNGDIHLHDLSMLTGYCAGWSLKQLIQEGLGGVPGKITSSPASHLATLCNQMVNFLGIMQNEWAGAQAFSSFDTYLAPFVRVDNLTYKEVKQCIQSFIFGVNTPSRWGTQAPFSNITLDWTVPADLAEQYAIVGGEEMPFKYKDCKKEMDMVNKAFIETMIEGDANGRGFQYPIPTYSITRDFDWSPTENNKLLFEMTAKYGTPYFSNYINSDMEPSDVRSMCCRLRLDLRELRKKSGGFFGSGESTGSIGVVTINMPRIAYLAEDEADFYRRLDKLMDISARSLSVKRTVITKLLNEGLYPYTRRYLGTFENHFSTIGLIGMNEVGLNAKWLRAD
;
A
#
# COMPACT_ATOMS: atom_id res chain seq x y z
N TYR A 1 5.86 -28.00 -2.66
CA TYR A 1 5.23 -26.68 -2.69
C TYR A 1 4.00 -26.67 -1.82
N SER A 2 4.17 -25.98 -0.78
CA SER A 2 3.27 -25.44 0.22
C SER A 2 1.96 -26.20 0.44
N SER A 3 2.01 -27.10 1.40
CA SER A 3 0.86 -27.66 2.09
C SER A 3 -0.15 -26.60 2.59
N ALA A 4 0.32 -25.38 2.94
CA ALA A 4 -0.53 -24.31 3.45
C ALA A 4 -1.47 -23.73 2.39
N ALA A 5 -0.99 -23.41 1.19
CA ALA A 5 -1.85 -22.92 0.10
C ALA A 5 -2.78 -24.04 -0.40
N SER A 6 -2.27 -25.26 -0.46
CA SER A 6 -3.07 -26.45 -0.75
C SER A 6 -4.16 -26.70 0.31
N ASP A 7 -3.91 -26.37 1.58
CA ASP A 7 -4.87 -26.51 2.67
C ASP A 7 -6.00 -25.48 2.61
N VAL A 8 -5.71 -24.21 2.26
CA VAL A 8 -6.77 -23.22 2.00
C VAL A 8 -7.61 -23.65 0.81
N TYR A 9 -6.96 -24.16 -0.23
CA TYR A 9 -7.61 -24.65 -1.44
C TYR A 9 -8.46 -25.89 -1.18
N LYS A 10 -8.03 -26.78 -0.29
CA LYS A 10 -8.76 -27.98 0.11
C LYS A 10 -9.85 -27.72 1.15
N ARG A 11 -9.75 -26.64 1.91
CA ARG A 11 -10.74 -26.24 2.92
C ARG A 11 -11.85 -25.34 2.37
N GLN A 12 -11.68 -24.81 1.16
CA GLN A 12 -12.75 -24.12 0.45
C GLN A 12 -13.69 -25.16 -0.16
N ASP A 13 -14.98 -24.83 -0.25
CA ASP A 13 -15.91 -25.73 -0.89
C ASP A 13 -15.54 -25.92 -2.39
N GLU A 14 -15.98 -27.03 -2.96
CA GLU A 14 -15.65 -27.42 -4.32
C GLU A 14 -16.13 -26.40 -5.36
N GLU A 15 -17.21 -25.68 -5.07
CA GLU A 15 -17.75 -24.63 -5.94
C GLU A 15 -16.77 -23.47 -6.10
N ILE A 16 -16.12 -23.02 -5.02
CA ILE A 16 -15.10 -21.96 -5.05
C ILE A 16 -13.88 -22.42 -5.87
N ALA A 17 -13.43 -23.65 -5.62
CA ALA A 17 -12.30 -24.22 -6.35
C ALA A 17 -12.57 -24.34 -7.84
N ASN A 18 -13.77 -24.78 -8.23
CA ASN A 18 -14.18 -24.92 -9.61
C ASN A 18 -14.34 -23.57 -10.30
N ALA A 19 -14.90 -22.55 -9.63
CA ALA A 19 -15.00 -21.21 -10.17
C ALA A 19 -13.60 -20.63 -10.51
N HIS A 20 -12.59 -20.89 -9.67
CA HIS A 20 -11.22 -20.49 -9.97
C HIS A 20 -10.61 -21.29 -11.14
N ARG A 21 -10.75 -22.62 -11.15
CA ARG A 21 -10.22 -23.47 -12.23
C ARG A 21 -10.85 -23.17 -13.58
N ASN A 22 -12.13 -22.86 -13.60
CA ASN A 22 -12.87 -22.51 -14.82
C ASN A 22 -12.59 -21.10 -15.32
N GLY A 23 -11.88 -20.28 -14.52
CA GLY A 23 -11.59 -18.88 -14.86
C GLY A 23 -12.78 -17.94 -14.69
N ASP A 24 -13.79 -18.33 -13.89
CA ASP A 24 -14.90 -17.44 -13.53
C ASP A 24 -14.45 -16.37 -12.54
N ILE A 25 -13.55 -16.75 -11.61
CA ILE A 25 -12.89 -15.89 -10.64
C ILE A 25 -11.38 -16.18 -10.61
N HIS A 26 -10.62 -15.23 -10.07
CA HIS A 26 -9.21 -15.44 -9.71
C HIS A 26 -9.02 -15.23 -8.21
N LEU A 27 -8.58 -16.29 -7.51
CA LEU A 27 -8.14 -16.21 -6.12
C LEU A 27 -6.67 -15.78 -6.12
N HIS A 28 -6.38 -14.63 -5.51
CA HIS A 28 -5.01 -14.11 -5.47
C HIS A 28 -4.14 -14.82 -4.43
N ASP A 29 -2.84 -14.91 -4.72
CA ASP A 29 -1.78 -15.33 -3.80
C ASP A 29 -1.96 -16.69 -3.15
N LEU A 30 -2.34 -17.69 -3.94
CA LEU A 30 -2.51 -19.06 -3.47
C LEU A 30 -1.21 -19.72 -2.97
N SER A 31 -0.06 -19.10 -3.21
CA SER A 31 1.24 -19.55 -2.72
C SER A 31 1.54 -19.16 -1.27
N MET A 32 0.80 -18.19 -0.70
CA MET A 32 1.01 -17.69 0.65
C MET A 32 -0.30 -17.60 1.44
N LEU A 33 -0.34 -18.26 2.59
CA LEU A 33 -1.47 -18.18 3.51
C LEU A 33 -1.25 -17.04 4.50
N THR A 34 -1.42 -15.80 4.01
CA THR A 34 -1.18 -14.57 4.77
C THR A 34 -2.20 -13.52 4.38
N GLY A 35 -2.16 -12.34 5.04
CA GLY A 35 -2.84 -11.16 4.54
C GLY A 35 -2.34 -10.79 3.13
N TYR A 36 -3.13 -10.03 2.39
CA TYR A 36 -2.78 -9.61 1.03
C TYR A 36 -1.83 -8.42 1.07
N CYS A 37 -2.31 -7.24 1.42
CA CYS A 37 -1.48 -6.04 1.51
C CYS A 37 -1.85 -5.18 2.72
N ALA A 38 -0.89 -4.38 3.19
CA ALA A 38 -1.09 -3.52 4.35
C ALA A 38 -0.39 -2.17 4.17
N GLY A 39 -1.04 -1.12 4.70
CA GLY A 39 -0.41 0.15 5.03
C GLY A 39 0.06 0.13 6.47
N TRP A 40 1.22 0.71 6.69
CA TRP A 40 1.87 0.75 7.99
C TRP A 40 2.08 2.20 8.43
N SER A 41 1.95 2.46 9.72
CA SER A 41 2.23 3.78 10.26
C SER A 41 3.73 4.06 10.26
N LEU A 42 4.17 4.97 9.39
CA LEU A 42 5.54 5.47 9.42
C LEU A 42 5.80 6.26 10.70
N LYS A 43 4.78 6.97 11.22
CA LYS A 43 4.84 7.67 12.50
C LYS A 43 5.17 6.70 13.65
N GLN A 44 4.53 5.53 13.68
CA GLN A 44 4.80 4.52 14.70
C GLN A 44 6.25 4.01 14.62
N LEU A 45 6.77 3.74 13.42
CA LEU A 45 8.17 3.35 13.22
C LEU A 45 9.14 4.43 13.71
N ILE A 46 8.85 5.70 13.44
CA ILE A 46 9.65 6.84 13.89
C ILE A 46 9.62 6.99 15.42
N GLN A 47 8.47 6.74 16.05
CA GLN A 47 8.31 6.87 17.51
C GLN A 47 8.91 5.70 18.30
N GLU A 48 8.76 4.48 17.80
CA GLU A 48 9.05 3.26 18.54
C GLU A 48 10.30 2.52 18.04
N GLY A 49 10.78 2.85 16.85
CA GLY A 49 11.84 2.10 16.20
C GLY A 49 11.35 0.77 15.63
N LEU A 50 12.29 -0.08 15.24
CA LEU A 50 12.02 -1.39 14.65
C LEU A 50 12.24 -2.49 15.68
N GLY A 51 11.18 -3.22 16.07
CA GLY A 51 11.30 -4.33 17.00
C GLY A 51 10.06 -4.58 17.84
N GLY A 52 10.27 -5.01 19.07
CA GLY A 52 9.19 -5.35 20.02
C GLY A 52 8.61 -6.75 19.81
N VAL A 53 9.26 -7.58 18.98
CA VAL A 53 8.93 -9.00 18.84
C VAL A 53 9.87 -9.82 19.72
N PRO A 54 9.37 -10.64 20.65
CA PRO A 54 10.21 -11.43 21.56
C PRO A 54 11.23 -12.31 20.80
N GLY A 55 12.48 -12.27 21.26
CA GLY A 55 13.56 -13.04 20.66
C GLY A 55 14.08 -12.55 19.31
N LYS A 56 13.64 -11.38 18.84
CA LYS A 56 14.12 -10.72 17.62
C LYS A 56 14.92 -9.46 17.93
N ILE A 57 15.79 -9.08 16.97
CA ILE A 57 16.58 -7.86 17.07
C ILE A 57 15.68 -6.64 17.12
N THR A 58 16.01 -5.69 18.00
CA THR A 58 15.33 -4.42 18.16
C THR A 58 16.27 -3.27 17.86
N SER A 59 15.77 -2.27 17.14
CA SER A 59 16.45 -1.02 16.84
C SER A 59 15.65 0.15 17.44
N SER A 60 16.31 1.01 18.20
CA SER A 60 15.72 2.21 18.77
C SER A 60 15.20 3.17 17.70
N PRO A 61 14.34 4.16 18.04
CA PRO A 61 13.94 5.20 17.12
C PRO A 61 15.12 5.84 16.38
N ALA A 62 14.98 6.04 15.09
CA ALA A 62 16.03 6.65 14.27
C ALA A 62 16.17 8.14 14.57
N SER A 63 17.39 8.61 14.83
CA SER A 63 17.68 10.04 14.99
C SER A 63 18.14 10.71 13.70
N HIS A 64 18.53 9.94 12.69
CA HIS A 64 19.10 10.41 11.42
C HIS A 64 18.36 9.84 10.21
N LEU A 65 18.29 10.63 9.12
CA LEU A 65 17.60 10.22 7.90
C LEU A 65 18.11 8.88 7.33
N ALA A 66 19.43 8.69 7.30
CA ALA A 66 20.01 7.44 6.81
C ALA A 66 19.58 6.22 7.63
N THR A 67 19.50 6.37 8.95
CA THR A 67 19.03 5.31 9.85
C THR A 67 17.56 5.00 9.63
N LEU A 68 16.71 6.04 9.50
CA LEU A 68 15.30 5.85 9.19
C LEU A 68 15.09 5.13 7.85
N CYS A 69 15.81 5.54 6.80
CA CYS A 69 15.77 4.87 5.50
C CYS A 69 16.13 3.38 5.62
N ASN A 70 17.15 3.05 6.40
CA ASN A 70 17.54 1.65 6.64
C ASN A 70 16.47 0.89 7.44
N GLN A 71 15.88 1.50 8.47
CA GLN A 71 14.79 0.88 9.24
C GLN A 71 13.57 0.61 8.37
N MET A 72 13.21 1.53 7.47
CA MET A 72 12.10 1.33 6.51
C MET A 72 12.38 0.17 5.56
N VAL A 73 13.58 0.04 5.01
CA VAL A 73 13.97 -1.09 4.15
C VAL A 73 13.85 -2.40 4.90
N ASN A 74 14.39 -2.46 6.12
CA ASN A 74 14.33 -3.67 6.95
C ASN A 74 12.89 -4.01 7.35
N PHE A 75 12.08 -3.02 7.70
CA PHE A 75 10.66 -3.21 8.02
C PHE A 75 9.90 -3.82 6.83
N LEU A 76 10.03 -3.24 5.64
CA LEU A 76 9.38 -3.75 4.43
C LEU A 76 9.89 -5.16 4.07
N GLY A 77 11.18 -5.42 4.23
CA GLY A 77 11.78 -6.73 4.03
C GLY A 77 11.25 -7.80 5.00
N ILE A 78 10.99 -7.42 6.25
CA ILE A 78 10.40 -8.32 7.25
C ILE A 78 8.93 -8.58 6.92
N MET A 79 8.15 -7.53 6.68
CA MET A 79 6.71 -7.64 6.46
C MET A 79 6.33 -8.43 5.22
N GLN A 80 7.13 -8.41 4.17
CA GLN A 80 6.88 -9.24 3.00
C GLN A 80 6.92 -10.76 3.26
N ASN A 81 7.46 -11.19 4.40
CA ASN A 81 7.41 -12.60 4.81
C ASN A 81 6.08 -12.96 5.49
N GLU A 82 5.36 -11.98 5.98
CA GLU A 82 4.06 -12.16 6.63
C GLU A 82 2.88 -11.67 5.77
N TRP A 83 3.15 -11.09 4.58
CA TRP A 83 2.17 -10.53 3.66
C TRP A 83 2.50 -10.88 2.21
N ALA A 84 1.46 -11.24 1.45
CA ALA A 84 1.65 -11.70 0.08
C ALA A 84 1.87 -10.57 -0.93
N GLY A 85 1.18 -9.44 -0.74
CA GLY A 85 1.20 -8.30 -1.65
C GLY A 85 1.97 -7.09 -1.11
N ALA A 86 1.58 -5.91 -1.55
CA ALA A 86 2.30 -4.68 -1.27
C ALA A 86 2.24 -4.25 0.19
N GLN A 87 3.35 -3.66 0.63
CA GLN A 87 3.51 -3.00 1.91
C GLN A 87 3.71 -1.51 1.68
N ALA A 88 2.95 -0.65 2.34
CA ALA A 88 2.95 0.78 2.07
C ALA A 88 3.27 1.61 3.30
N PHE A 89 4.01 2.70 3.10
CA PHE A 89 4.10 3.82 4.04
C PHE A 89 3.40 5.04 3.46
N SER A 90 2.64 5.74 4.30
CA SER A 90 1.96 6.99 3.92
C SER A 90 2.73 8.22 4.37
N SER A 91 2.49 9.36 3.70
CA SER A 91 3.08 10.67 4.05
C SER A 91 4.61 10.64 4.12
N PHE A 92 5.22 9.90 3.19
CA PHE A 92 6.65 9.65 3.19
C PHE A 92 7.48 10.94 3.23
N ASP A 93 7.18 11.89 2.37
CA ASP A 93 7.89 13.17 2.28
C ASP A 93 7.64 14.05 3.51
N THR A 94 6.43 14.08 4.05
CA THR A 94 6.07 14.82 5.27
C THR A 94 6.84 14.31 6.47
N TYR A 95 6.91 12.99 6.66
CA TYR A 95 7.57 12.38 7.81
C TYR A 95 9.10 12.36 7.73
N LEU A 96 9.68 12.38 6.53
CA LEU A 96 11.14 12.41 6.37
C LEU A 96 11.73 13.83 6.48
N ALA A 97 10.98 14.85 6.12
CA ALA A 97 11.43 16.23 6.10
C ALA A 97 12.03 16.72 7.45
N PRO A 98 11.46 16.42 8.62
CA PRO A 98 12.05 16.80 9.91
C PRO A 98 13.48 16.29 10.13
N PHE A 99 13.80 15.09 9.65
CA PHE A 99 15.16 14.52 9.78
C PHE A 99 16.19 15.33 8.97
N VAL A 100 15.80 15.80 7.78
CA VAL A 100 16.64 16.67 6.95
C VAL A 100 16.91 17.98 7.69
N ARG A 101 15.90 18.54 8.34
CA ARG A 101 15.99 19.81 9.08
C ARG A 101 16.87 19.69 10.32
N VAL A 102 16.68 18.66 11.14
CA VAL A 102 17.43 18.45 12.39
C VAL A 102 18.92 18.30 12.12
N ASP A 103 19.29 17.52 11.12
CA ASP A 103 20.69 17.30 10.76
C ASP A 103 21.25 18.38 9.80
N ASN A 104 20.41 19.35 9.39
CA ASN A 104 20.76 20.37 8.41
C ASN A 104 21.44 19.80 7.17
N LEU A 105 20.88 18.73 6.62
CA LEU A 105 21.45 17.99 5.51
C LEU A 105 21.49 18.82 4.22
N THR A 106 22.59 18.70 3.50
CA THR A 106 22.68 19.20 2.12
C THR A 106 21.84 18.33 1.18
N TYR A 107 21.48 18.88 0.03
CA TYR A 107 20.72 18.11 -0.99
C TYR A 107 21.44 16.82 -1.40
N LYS A 108 22.77 16.86 -1.52
CA LYS A 108 23.57 15.67 -1.87
C LYS A 108 23.42 14.55 -0.83
N GLU A 109 23.42 14.91 0.45
CA GLU A 109 23.24 13.94 1.54
C GLU A 109 21.82 13.38 1.57
N VAL A 110 20.80 14.22 1.36
CA VAL A 110 19.41 13.78 1.22
C VAL A 110 19.28 12.81 0.05
N LYS A 111 19.81 13.16 -1.11
CA LYS A 111 19.77 12.29 -2.31
C LYS A 111 20.45 10.95 -2.05
N GLN A 112 21.58 10.93 -1.36
CA GLN A 112 22.27 9.69 -0.99
C GLN A 112 21.42 8.78 -0.09
N CYS A 113 20.72 9.35 0.91
CA CYS A 113 19.82 8.59 1.77
C CYS A 113 18.64 8.01 1.00
N ILE A 114 18.01 8.81 0.13
CA ILE A 114 16.88 8.36 -0.70
C ILE A 114 17.32 7.32 -1.72
N GLN A 115 18.48 7.47 -2.36
CA GLN A 115 19.06 6.43 -3.21
C GLN A 115 19.24 5.12 -2.45
N SER A 116 19.82 5.15 -1.26
CA SER A 116 20.01 3.95 -0.43
C SER A 116 18.68 3.27 -0.10
N PHE A 117 17.63 4.04 0.19
CA PHE A 117 16.29 3.50 0.39
C PHE A 117 15.74 2.82 -0.88
N ILE A 118 15.79 3.50 -2.02
CA ILE A 118 15.29 2.97 -3.31
C ILE A 118 16.05 1.69 -3.69
N PHE A 119 17.38 1.68 -3.60
CA PHE A 119 18.17 0.49 -3.86
C PHE A 119 17.81 -0.64 -2.89
N GLY A 120 17.65 -0.35 -1.61
CA GLY A 120 17.31 -1.34 -0.59
C GLY A 120 15.97 -2.04 -0.88
N VAL A 121 14.93 -1.30 -1.29
CA VAL A 121 13.63 -1.89 -1.63
C VAL A 121 13.58 -2.56 -3.00
N ASN A 122 14.61 -2.41 -3.83
CA ASN A 122 14.76 -3.13 -5.10
C ASN A 122 15.72 -4.32 -5.00
N THR A 123 16.39 -4.48 -3.85
CA THR A 123 17.26 -5.64 -3.61
C THR A 123 16.43 -6.89 -3.37
N PRO A 124 16.70 -8.00 -4.06
CA PRO A 124 15.99 -9.26 -3.85
C PRO A 124 16.21 -9.79 -2.43
N SER A 125 15.17 -9.75 -1.61
CA SER A 125 15.19 -10.17 -0.19
C SER A 125 14.09 -11.16 0.16
N ARG A 126 13.23 -11.51 -0.80
CA ARG A 126 12.12 -12.44 -0.66
C ARG A 126 12.41 -13.76 -1.40
N TRP A 127 11.67 -14.81 -1.05
CA TRP A 127 11.67 -16.08 -1.76
C TRP A 127 11.50 -15.91 -3.29
N GLY A 128 12.28 -16.65 -4.05
CA GLY A 128 12.26 -16.58 -5.51
C GLY A 128 12.93 -15.34 -6.09
N THR A 129 13.88 -14.74 -5.35
CA THR A 129 14.64 -13.55 -5.79
C THR A 129 13.79 -12.31 -6.05
N GLN A 130 12.63 -12.20 -5.40
CA GLN A 130 11.77 -11.02 -5.49
C GLN A 130 12.23 -9.90 -4.53
N ALA A 131 12.15 -8.68 -5.00
CA ALA A 131 12.26 -7.50 -4.13
C ALA A 131 10.97 -7.28 -3.32
N PRO A 132 11.03 -6.56 -2.17
CA PRO A 132 9.83 -6.18 -1.44
C PRO A 132 8.87 -5.40 -2.32
N PHE A 133 7.65 -5.91 -2.46
CA PHE A 133 6.59 -5.16 -3.14
C PHE A 133 6.17 -3.99 -2.24
N SER A 134 6.79 -2.84 -2.47
CA SER A 134 6.64 -1.66 -1.63
C SER A 134 5.92 -0.53 -2.37
N ASN A 135 5.17 0.25 -1.61
CA ASN A 135 4.46 1.43 -2.07
C ASN A 135 4.70 2.59 -1.09
N ILE A 136 4.76 3.81 -1.58
CA ILE A 136 4.77 5.01 -0.74
C ILE A 136 3.73 6.00 -1.24
N THR A 137 3.08 6.70 -0.30
CA THR A 137 2.33 7.89 -0.64
C THR A 137 3.12 9.13 -0.24
N LEU A 138 3.05 10.14 -1.07
CA LEU A 138 3.72 11.42 -0.90
C LEU A 138 2.65 12.52 -0.94
N ASP A 139 2.74 13.42 0.01
CA ASP A 139 1.72 14.45 0.20
C ASP A 139 1.91 15.65 -0.72
N TRP A 140 3.15 15.98 -1.10
CA TRP A 140 3.54 17.18 -1.85
C TRP A 140 3.29 18.48 -1.10
N THR A 141 2.10 18.63 -0.53
CA THR A 141 1.72 19.67 0.39
C THR A 141 1.41 19.04 1.75
N VAL A 142 1.92 19.63 2.84
CA VAL A 142 1.72 19.08 4.19
C VAL A 142 0.22 19.00 4.50
N PRO A 143 -0.33 17.81 4.80
CA PRO A 143 -1.74 17.65 5.08
C PRO A 143 -2.20 18.46 6.30
N ALA A 144 -3.40 19.04 6.23
CA ALA A 144 -3.92 19.94 7.26
C ALA A 144 -3.92 19.33 8.67
N ASP A 145 -4.18 18.04 8.79
CA ASP A 145 -4.20 17.31 10.07
C ASP A 145 -2.81 17.03 10.64
N LEU A 146 -1.75 17.02 9.81
CA LEU A 146 -0.36 16.94 10.25
C LEU A 146 0.28 18.30 10.43
N ALA A 147 -0.15 19.31 9.70
CA ALA A 147 0.50 20.61 9.60
C ALA A 147 0.78 21.25 10.98
N GLU A 148 -0.19 21.18 11.89
CA GLU A 148 -0.11 21.76 13.23
C GLU A 148 0.47 20.82 14.29
N GLN A 149 0.80 19.58 13.95
CA GLN A 149 1.46 18.66 14.87
C GLN A 149 2.95 18.97 14.94
N TYR A 150 3.52 18.80 16.14
CA TYR A 150 4.96 18.85 16.32
C TYR A 150 5.63 17.68 15.59
N ALA A 151 6.73 17.95 14.91
CA ALA A 151 7.49 16.94 14.21
C ALA A 151 8.15 15.97 15.21
N ILE A 152 8.33 14.72 14.81
CA ILE A 152 8.93 13.68 15.65
C ILE A 152 10.22 13.20 15.00
N VAL A 153 11.31 13.22 15.76
CA VAL A 153 12.63 12.71 15.38
C VAL A 153 13.24 12.00 16.59
N GLY A 154 13.78 10.81 16.40
CA GLY A 154 14.39 10.06 17.50
C GLY A 154 13.40 9.59 18.56
N GLY A 155 12.12 9.52 18.22
CA GLY A 155 11.05 9.18 19.17
C GLY A 155 10.54 10.37 20.01
N GLU A 156 11.08 11.56 19.82
CA GLU A 156 10.77 12.76 20.61
C GLU A 156 10.16 13.86 19.74
N GLU A 157 9.30 14.69 20.36
CA GLU A 157 8.74 15.87 19.69
C GLU A 157 9.80 16.97 19.55
N MET A 158 9.86 17.55 18.36
CA MET A 158 10.74 18.67 18.03
C MET A 158 10.06 20.01 18.34
N PRO A 159 10.83 21.10 18.54
CA PRO A 159 10.28 22.44 18.82
C PRO A 159 9.68 23.13 17.58
N PHE A 160 9.42 22.40 16.51
CA PHE A 160 8.83 22.87 15.26
C PHE A 160 7.79 21.87 14.74
N LYS A 161 6.91 22.36 13.87
CA LYS A 161 5.80 21.59 13.32
C LYS A 161 6.12 21.04 11.93
N TYR A 162 5.35 20.05 11.46
CA TYR A 162 5.54 19.52 10.11
C TYR A 162 5.40 20.59 9.02
N LYS A 163 4.47 21.56 9.16
CA LYS A 163 4.32 22.68 8.22
C LYS A 163 5.59 23.52 8.06
N ASP A 164 6.43 23.54 9.07
CA ASP A 164 7.68 24.33 9.06
C ASP A 164 8.80 23.68 8.24
N CYS A 165 8.59 22.44 7.76
CA CYS A 165 9.59 21.63 7.04
C CYS A 165 9.34 21.56 5.53
N LYS A 166 8.60 22.53 4.94
CA LYS A 166 8.26 22.48 3.50
C LYS A 166 9.49 22.47 2.59
N LYS A 167 10.51 23.23 2.92
CA LYS A 167 11.77 23.28 2.17
C LYS A 167 12.46 21.90 2.14
N GLU A 168 12.52 21.26 3.28
CA GLU A 168 13.12 19.93 3.43
C GLU A 168 12.28 18.85 2.75
N MET A 169 10.96 18.97 2.80
CA MET A 169 10.03 18.13 2.05
C MET A 169 10.26 18.23 0.53
N ASP A 170 10.49 19.45 0.01
CA ASP A 170 10.82 19.65 -1.40
C ASP A 170 12.15 19.01 -1.78
N MET A 171 13.14 19.01 -0.88
CA MET A 171 14.41 18.32 -1.09
C MET A 171 14.22 16.80 -1.16
N VAL A 172 13.39 16.23 -0.30
CA VAL A 172 13.05 14.78 -0.31
C VAL A 172 12.36 14.41 -1.62
N ASN A 173 11.35 15.18 -2.03
CA ASN A 173 10.63 14.95 -3.29
C ASN A 173 11.54 15.06 -4.51
N LYS A 174 12.39 16.08 -4.57
CA LYS A 174 13.38 16.25 -5.65
C LYS A 174 14.31 15.04 -5.71
N ALA A 175 14.88 14.65 -4.58
CA ALA A 175 15.81 13.52 -4.50
C ALA A 175 15.16 12.20 -4.95
N PHE A 176 13.92 11.98 -4.53
CA PHE A 176 13.16 10.79 -4.92
C PHE A 176 12.89 10.75 -6.44
N ILE A 177 12.37 11.84 -6.99
CA ILE A 177 11.99 11.90 -8.41
C ILE A 177 13.24 11.80 -9.31
N GLU A 178 14.30 12.53 -9.00
CA GLU A 178 15.55 12.45 -9.77
C GLU A 178 16.13 11.03 -9.76
N THR A 179 16.17 10.38 -8.59
CA THR A 179 16.67 8.99 -8.50
C THR A 179 15.82 8.04 -9.32
N MET A 180 14.50 8.18 -9.31
CA MET A 180 13.60 7.36 -10.13
C MET A 180 13.78 7.62 -11.64
N ILE A 181 14.06 8.86 -12.05
CA ILE A 181 14.32 9.22 -13.46
C ILE A 181 15.67 8.67 -13.94
N GLU A 182 16.71 8.78 -13.11
CA GLU A 182 18.07 8.33 -13.41
C GLU A 182 18.14 6.80 -13.55
N GLY A 183 17.41 6.07 -12.70
CA GLY A 183 17.46 4.61 -12.66
C GLY A 183 18.71 4.07 -11.97
N ASP A 184 18.99 2.79 -12.19
CA ASP A 184 20.17 2.10 -11.65
C ASP A 184 21.47 2.48 -12.41
N ALA A 185 22.60 1.90 -12.03
CA ALA A 185 23.90 2.15 -12.66
C ALA A 185 23.95 1.84 -14.17
N ASN A 186 22.96 1.11 -14.68
CA ASN A 186 22.81 0.79 -16.12
C ASN A 186 21.68 1.62 -16.77
N GLY A 187 21.10 2.57 -16.05
CA GLY A 187 19.98 3.38 -16.52
C GLY A 187 18.64 2.65 -16.57
N ARG A 188 18.49 1.51 -15.87
CA ARG A 188 17.22 0.80 -15.76
C ARG A 188 16.34 1.46 -14.72
N GLY A 189 15.07 1.68 -15.04
CA GLY A 189 14.09 2.21 -14.09
C GLY A 189 13.89 1.27 -12.89
N PHE A 190 13.70 1.84 -11.72
CA PHE A 190 13.38 1.10 -10.50
C PHE A 190 11.92 0.64 -10.53
N GLN A 191 11.68 -0.58 -10.07
CA GLN A 191 10.33 -1.14 -9.96
C GLN A 191 9.62 -0.63 -8.69
N TYR A 192 10.37 -0.41 -7.62
CA TYR A 192 9.89 -0.04 -6.29
C TYR A 192 10.65 1.18 -5.73
N PRO A 193 10.06 1.89 -4.75
CA PRO A 193 8.66 1.80 -4.33
C PRO A 193 7.74 2.36 -5.42
N ILE A 194 6.51 1.85 -5.50
CA ILE A 194 5.48 2.45 -6.36
C ILE A 194 5.03 3.76 -5.70
N PRO A 195 5.22 4.93 -6.34
CA PRO A 195 4.86 6.21 -5.75
C PRO A 195 3.43 6.60 -6.08
N THR A 196 2.73 7.17 -5.10
CA THR A 196 1.43 7.80 -5.28
C THR A 196 1.46 9.20 -4.69
N TYR A 197 1.23 10.23 -5.50
CA TYR A 197 1.14 11.61 -5.05
C TYR A 197 -0.30 12.03 -4.80
N SER A 198 -0.53 12.74 -3.69
CA SER A 198 -1.81 13.36 -3.37
C SER A 198 -1.93 14.70 -4.09
N ILE A 199 -3.01 14.87 -4.86
CA ILE A 199 -3.35 16.15 -5.50
C ILE A 199 -4.51 16.76 -4.72
N THR A 200 -4.23 17.86 -4.04
CA THR A 200 -5.17 18.61 -3.19
C THR A 200 -5.47 19.97 -3.81
N ARG A 201 -6.44 20.70 -3.25
CA ARG A 201 -6.84 22.02 -3.78
C ARG A 201 -5.75 23.08 -3.68
N ASP A 202 -4.83 22.90 -2.74
CA ASP A 202 -3.67 23.76 -2.50
C ASP A 202 -2.40 23.31 -3.24
N PHE A 203 -2.53 22.35 -4.19
CA PHE A 203 -1.41 21.95 -5.03
C PHE A 203 -0.95 23.13 -5.89
N ASP A 204 0.33 23.49 -5.76
CA ASP A 204 0.92 24.55 -6.57
C ASP A 204 1.22 24.04 -8.00
N TRP A 205 0.45 24.51 -8.96
CA TRP A 205 0.60 24.20 -10.39
C TRP A 205 1.64 25.05 -11.12
N SER A 206 2.31 25.96 -10.41
CA SER A 206 3.35 26.79 -11.02
C SER A 206 4.52 25.93 -11.55
N PRO A 207 5.28 26.42 -12.55
CA PRO A 207 6.35 25.64 -13.18
C PRO A 207 7.63 25.62 -12.31
N THR A 208 7.50 25.17 -11.06
CA THR A 208 8.63 24.94 -10.17
C THR A 208 9.54 23.84 -10.71
N GLU A 209 10.79 23.78 -10.24
CA GLU A 209 11.72 22.70 -10.62
C GLU A 209 11.13 21.32 -10.28
N ASN A 210 10.56 21.17 -9.08
CA ASN A 210 9.96 19.91 -8.64
C ASN A 210 8.75 19.52 -9.49
N ASN A 211 7.88 20.46 -9.88
CA ASN A 211 6.75 20.17 -10.76
C ASN A 211 7.23 19.71 -12.13
N LYS A 212 8.25 20.33 -12.70
CA LYS A 212 8.83 19.90 -13.98
C LYS A 212 9.35 18.46 -13.89
N LEU A 213 10.10 18.14 -12.83
CA LEU A 213 10.62 16.78 -12.58
C LEU A 213 9.49 15.77 -12.39
N LEU A 214 8.44 16.13 -11.65
CA LEU A 214 7.29 15.23 -11.44
C LEU A 214 6.61 14.85 -12.76
N PHE A 215 6.38 15.82 -13.63
CA PHE A 215 5.75 15.57 -14.92
C PHE A 215 6.71 14.92 -15.93
N GLU A 216 8.03 15.17 -15.83
CA GLU A 216 9.04 14.46 -16.61
C GLU A 216 9.04 12.95 -16.26
N MET A 217 9.05 12.61 -14.97
CA MET A 217 8.96 11.23 -14.51
C MET A 217 7.66 10.57 -15.00
N THR A 218 6.55 11.30 -14.93
CA THR A 218 5.25 10.81 -15.41
C THR A 218 5.28 10.53 -16.91
N ALA A 219 5.83 11.42 -17.69
CA ALA A 219 5.93 11.27 -19.16
C ALA A 219 6.86 10.11 -19.54
N LYS A 220 7.97 9.93 -18.82
CA LYS A 220 8.98 8.92 -19.13
C LYS A 220 8.54 7.49 -18.76
N TYR A 221 7.90 7.34 -17.61
CA TYR A 221 7.65 6.02 -17.02
C TYR A 221 6.18 5.68 -16.76
N GLY A 222 5.25 6.62 -16.95
CA GLY A 222 3.85 6.44 -16.57
C GLY A 222 3.64 6.36 -15.03
N THR A 223 4.62 6.81 -14.26
CA THR A 223 4.58 6.93 -12.79
C THR A 223 4.95 8.35 -12.41
N PRO A 224 4.49 8.87 -11.28
CA PRO A 224 3.71 8.24 -10.20
C PRO A 224 2.24 8.06 -10.56
N TYR A 225 1.51 7.40 -9.64
CA TYR A 225 0.06 7.50 -9.60
C TYR A 225 -0.35 8.78 -8.87
N PHE A 226 -1.54 9.28 -9.22
CA PHE A 226 -2.09 10.48 -8.58
C PHE A 226 -3.40 10.17 -7.88
N SER A 227 -3.48 10.48 -6.59
CA SER A 227 -4.72 10.48 -5.83
C SER A 227 -5.32 11.88 -5.86
N ASN A 228 -6.39 12.05 -6.62
CA ASN A 228 -7.06 13.36 -6.78
C ASN A 228 -8.12 13.56 -5.70
N TYR A 229 -7.89 14.53 -4.83
CA TYR A 229 -8.81 14.96 -3.76
C TYR A 229 -9.55 16.26 -4.09
N ILE A 230 -9.31 16.89 -5.25
CA ILE A 230 -9.94 18.16 -5.63
C ILE A 230 -11.46 17.99 -5.81
N ASN A 231 -11.85 16.91 -6.51
CA ASN A 231 -13.24 16.59 -6.80
C ASN A 231 -13.69 15.32 -6.04
N SER A 232 -13.20 15.13 -4.84
CA SER A 232 -13.51 13.99 -3.98
C SER A 232 -14.26 14.48 -2.73
N ASP A 233 -15.13 13.64 -2.21
CA ASP A 233 -15.74 13.77 -0.89
C ASP A 233 -14.83 13.26 0.24
N MET A 234 -13.62 12.80 -0.11
CA MET A 234 -12.62 12.29 0.81
C MET A 234 -11.45 13.27 0.90
N GLU A 235 -10.89 13.38 2.10
CA GLU A 235 -9.66 14.13 2.37
C GLU A 235 -8.44 13.18 2.43
N PRO A 236 -7.21 13.68 2.22
CA PRO A 236 -5.99 12.86 2.37
C PRO A 236 -5.91 12.13 3.71
N SER A 237 -6.39 12.76 4.79
CA SER A 237 -6.46 12.15 6.12
C SER A 237 -7.37 10.92 6.21
N ASP A 238 -8.38 10.81 5.34
CA ASP A 238 -9.31 9.68 5.31
C ASP A 238 -8.72 8.43 4.66
N VAL A 239 -7.59 8.56 3.96
CA VAL A 239 -7.05 7.51 3.06
C VAL A 239 -5.55 7.28 3.28
N ARG A 240 -5.02 7.63 4.46
CA ARG A 240 -3.58 7.64 4.73
C ARG A 240 -2.88 6.28 4.63
N SER A 241 -3.62 5.20 4.75
CA SER A 241 -3.10 3.82 4.71
C SER A 241 -3.30 3.15 3.36
N MET A 242 -2.97 3.80 2.26
CA MET A 242 -3.16 3.21 0.94
C MET A 242 -2.11 2.14 0.66
N CYS A 243 -2.52 0.88 0.59
CA CYS A 243 -1.77 -0.12 -0.12
C CYS A 243 -2.36 -0.34 -1.53
N CYS A 244 -1.51 -0.55 -2.52
CA CYS A 244 -1.90 -0.96 -3.88
C CYS A 244 -2.99 -0.11 -4.55
N ARG A 245 -3.02 1.20 -4.34
CA ARG A 245 -4.00 2.11 -4.95
C ARG A 245 -5.46 1.90 -4.52
N LEU A 246 -5.70 1.08 -3.51
CA LEU A 246 -7.01 0.97 -2.90
C LEU A 246 -7.28 2.22 -2.06
N ARG A 247 -8.26 2.99 -2.45
CA ARG A 247 -8.82 4.07 -1.62
C ARG A 247 -9.75 3.41 -0.61
N LEU A 248 -9.23 3.21 0.60
CA LEU A 248 -10.02 2.65 1.69
C LEU A 248 -10.67 3.80 2.45
N ASP A 249 -11.99 3.86 2.42
CA ASP A 249 -12.75 4.85 3.19
C ASP A 249 -12.73 4.47 4.68
N LEU A 250 -11.92 5.19 5.44
CA LEU A 250 -11.76 4.97 6.88
C LEU A 250 -12.85 5.63 7.73
N ARG A 251 -13.73 6.42 7.13
CA ARG A 251 -14.79 7.15 7.86
C ARG A 251 -15.70 6.19 8.63
N GLU A 252 -16.05 5.06 8.03
CA GLU A 252 -16.87 4.04 8.70
C GLU A 252 -16.09 3.29 9.81
N LEU A 253 -14.81 3.03 9.62
CA LEU A 253 -13.96 2.41 10.64
C LEU A 253 -13.78 3.36 11.84
N ARG A 254 -13.57 4.64 11.60
CA ARG A 254 -13.48 5.66 12.66
C ARG A 254 -14.76 5.78 13.48
N LYS A 255 -15.94 5.68 12.84
CA LYS A 255 -17.24 5.67 13.54
C LYS A 255 -17.37 4.45 14.47
N LYS A 256 -16.91 3.27 14.04
CA LYS A 256 -16.99 2.03 14.82
C LYS A 256 -16.02 1.99 16.00
N SER A 257 -14.83 2.57 15.86
CA SER A 257 -13.76 2.54 16.87
C SER A 257 -13.85 3.66 17.91
N GLY A 258 -14.86 4.53 17.87
CA GLY A 258 -15.02 5.64 18.82
C GLY A 258 -13.87 6.64 18.86
N GLY A 259 -13.05 6.69 17.80
CA GLY A 259 -11.92 7.63 17.69
C GLY A 259 -10.71 7.31 18.58
N PHE A 260 -10.70 6.20 19.32
CA PHE A 260 -9.71 5.91 20.36
C PHE A 260 -8.47 5.13 19.86
N PHE A 261 -8.49 4.59 18.64
CA PHE A 261 -7.29 3.97 18.05
C PHE A 261 -6.59 4.95 17.15
N GLY A 262 -5.36 5.26 17.53
CA GLY A 262 -4.49 6.18 16.86
C GLY A 262 -4.45 5.95 15.35
N SER A 263 -4.49 7.05 14.63
CA SER A 263 -4.31 7.24 13.20
C SER A 263 -4.82 6.07 12.33
N GLY A 264 -5.80 6.30 11.49
CA GLY A 264 -6.22 5.38 10.42
C GLY A 264 -5.11 5.03 9.42
N GLU A 265 -3.86 4.93 9.91
CA GLU A 265 -2.66 4.70 9.13
C GLU A 265 -2.36 3.20 8.93
N SER A 266 -3.03 2.32 9.69
CA SER A 266 -2.78 0.87 9.63
C SER A 266 -4.03 0.13 9.18
N THR A 267 -4.21 -0.01 7.89
CA THR A 267 -5.29 -0.78 7.25
C THR A 267 -4.79 -1.43 5.97
N GLY A 268 -5.60 -2.29 5.37
CA GLY A 268 -5.25 -2.96 4.14
C GLY A 268 -6.30 -3.97 3.71
N SER A 269 -5.87 -5.01 3.02
CA SER A 269 -6.72 -6.11 2.57
C SER A 269 -6.20 -7.45 3.05
N ILE A 270 -7.07 -8.27 3.58
CA ILE A 270 -6.72 -9.65 4.00
C ILE A 270 -6.65 -10.61 2.80
N GLY A 271 -7.31 -10.28 1.72
CA GLY A 271 -7.38 -11.09 0.52
C GLY A 271 -8.14 -10.42 -0.60
N VAL A 272 -7.84 -10.84 -1.82
CA VAL A 272 -8.49 -10.37 -3.04
C VAL A 272 -9.02 -11.55 -3.84
N VAL A 273 -10.23 -11.41 -4.34
CA VAL A 273 -10.81 -12.27 -5.37
C VAL A 273 -11.24 -11.38 -6.53
N THR A 274 -10.83 -11.71 -7.74
CA THR A 274 -11.19 -10.94 -8.94
C THR A 274 -12.18 -11.73 -9.80
N ILE A 275 -13.29 -11.11 -10.16
CA ILE A 275 -14.34 -11.68 -11.01
C ILE A 275 -14.04 -11.37 -12.47
N ASN A 276 -14.15 -12.40 -13.33
CA ASN A 276 -13.94 -12.29 -14.77
C ASN A 276 -15.24 -11.83 -15.46
N MET A 277 -15.41 -10.51 -15.55
CA MET A 277 -16.62 -9.91 -16.14
C MET A 277 -16.83 -10.24 -17.63
N PRO A 278 -15.78 -10.24 -18.50
CA PRO A 278 -15.92 -10.66 -19.90
C PRO A 278 -16.50 -12.05 -20.07
N ARG A 279 -16.10 -13.00 -19.20
CA ARG A 279 -16.60 -14.38 -19.26
C ARG A 279 -18.06 -14.44 -18.88
N ILE A 280 -18.50 -13.70 -17.87
CA ILE A 280 -19.92 -13.61 -17.52
C ILE A 280 -20.72 -13.09 -18.71
N ALA A 281 -20.26 -11.99 -19.32
CA ALA A 281 -20.93 -11.37 -20.47
C ALA A 281 -21.02 -12.33 -21.69
N TYR A 282 -19.94 -13.10 -21.93
CA TYR A 282 -19.91 -14.07 -23.02
C TYR A 282 -20.90 -15.23 -22.83
N LEU A 283 -21.06 -15.69 -21.59
CA LEU A 283 -21.89 -16.84 -21.23
C LEU A 283 -23.36 -16.47 -21.00
N ALA A 284 -23.65 -15.22 -20.69
CA ALA A 284 -24.99 -14.74 -20.44
C ALA A 284 -25.85 -14.73 -21.72
N GLU A 285 -27.09 -15.14 -21.59
CA GLU A 285 -28.09 -15.16 -22.66
C GLU A 285 -28.77 -13.79 -22.78
N ASP A 286 -28.99 -13.11 -21.66
CA ASP A 286 -29.60 -11.79 -21.54
C ASP A 286 -29.08 -11.03 -20.31
N GLU A 287 -29.61 -9.85 -20.08
CA GLU A 287 -29.24 -8.99 -18.95
C GLU A 287 -29.57 -9.65 -17.59
N ALA A 288 -30.72 -10.29 -17.49
CA ALA A 288 -31.14 -10.95 -16.25
C ALA A 288 -30.22 -12.15 -15.91
N ASP A 289 -29.82 -12.93 -16.92
CA ASP A 289 -28.85 -14.00 -16.74
C ASP A 289 -27.45 -13.47 -16.39
N PHE A 290 -27.05 -12.33 -16.95
CA PHE A 290 -25.79 -11.68 -16.61
C PHE A 290 -25.74 -11.33 -15.12
N TYR A 291 -26.75 -10.64 -14.60
CA TYR A 291 -26.79 -10.26 -13.19
C TYR A 291 -26.91 -11.48 -12.27
N ARG A 292 -27.70 -12.48 -12.62
CA ARG A 292 -27.82 -13.74 -11.86
C ARG A 292 -26.46 -14.45 -11.74
N ARG A 293 -25.66 -14.49 -12.81
CA ARG A 293 -24.30 -15.05 -12.80
C ARG A 293 -23.34 -14.21 -11.97
N LEU A 294 -23.42 -12.88 -12.07
CA LEU A 294 -22.61 -11.96 -11.29
C LEU A 294 -22.89 -12.12 -9.79
N ASP A 295 -24.16 -12.11 -9.39
CA ASP A 295 -24.57 -12.30 -7.98
C ASP A 295 -24.02 -13.62 -7.43
N LYS A 296 -24.15 -14.71 -8.18
CA LYS A 296 -23.59 -16.00 -7.78
C LYS A 296 -22.06 -15.93 -7.56
N LEU A 297 -21.31 -15.29 -8.45
CA LEU A 297 -19.86 -15.17 -8.31
C LEU A 297 -19.47 -14.20 -7.18
N MET A 298 -20.27 -13.18 -6.90
CA MET A 298 -20.11 -12.31 -5.74
C MET A 298 -20.24 -13.09 -4.43
N ASP A 299 -21.29 -13.94 -4.30
CA ASP A 299 -21.47 -14.81 -3.14
C ASP A 299 -20.34 -15.82 -2.96
N ILE A 300 -19.88 -16.44 -4.03
CA ILE A 300 -18.74 -17.36 -4.02
C ILE A 300 -17.47 -16.62 -3.55
N SER A 301 -17.24 -15.41 -4.06
CA SER A 301 -16.09 -14.58 -3.69
C SER A 301 -16.14 -14.16 -2.21
N ALA A 302 -17.31 -13.75 -1.72
CA ALA A 302 -17.51 -13.37 -0.33
C ALA A 302 -17.28 -14.55 0.62
N ARG A 303 -17.79 -15.74 0.30
CA ARG A 303 -17.54 -16.97 1.07
C ARG A 303 -16.06 -17.33 1.11
N SER A 304 -15.37 -17.26 -0.02
CA SER A 304 -13.93 -17.51 -0.10
C SER A 304 -13.13 -16.58 0.81
N LEU A 305 -13.42 -15.29 0.77
CA LEU A 305 -12.76 -14.29 1.62
C LEU A 305 -13.08 -14.46 3.10
N SER A 306 -14.29 -14.87 3.45
CA SER A 306 -14.69 -15.19 4.83
C SER A 306 -13.89 -16.36 5.38
N VAL A 307 -13.74 -17.44 4.60
CA VAL A 307 -12.90 -18.60 4.98
C VAL A 307 -11.45 -18.16 5.18
N LYS A 308 -10.88 -17.38 4.24
CA LYS A 308 -9.51 -16.87 4.36
C LYS A 308 -9.33 -16.04 5.63
N ARG A 309 -10.25 -15.11 5.92
CA ARG A 309 -10.22 -14.28 7.13
C ARG A 309 -10.19 -15.12 8.39
N THR A 310 -11.07 -16.12 8.49
CA THR A 310 -11.13 -17.02 9.64
C THR A 310 -9.80 -17.75 9.85
N VAL A 311 -9.23 -18.28 8.78
CA VAL A 311 -7.99 -19.05 8.86
C VAL A 311 -6.80 -18.17 9.26
N ILE A 312 -6.59 -17.01 8.58
CA ILE A 312 -5.44 -16.15 8.91
C ILE A 312 -5.57 -15.50 10.29
N THR A 313 -6.80 -15.20 10.75
CA THR A 313 -7.03 -14.70 12.11
C THR A 313 -6.65 -15.75 13.15
N LYS A 314 -7.02 -17.02 12.93
CA LYS A 314 -6.57 -18.12 13.78
C LYS A 314 -5.04 -18.21 13.82
N LEU A 315 -4.38 -18.17 12.68
CA LEU A 315 -2.91 -18.23 12.58
C LEU A 315 -2.22 -17.03 13.26
N LEU A 316 -2.80 -15.83 13.15
CA LEU A 316 -2.32 -14.65 13.89
C LEU A 316 -2.37 -14.88 15.40
N ASN A 317 -3.49 -15.42 15.91
CA ASN A 317 -3.67 -15.72 17.33
C ASN A 317 -2.72 -16.82 17.82
N GLU A 318 -2.39 -17.77 16.98
CA GLU A 318 -1.41 -18.83 17.23
C GLU A 318 0.05 -18.36 17.12
N GLY A 319 0.29 -17.09 16.72
CA GLY A 319 1.61 -16.45 16.70
C GLY A 319 2.43 -16.68 15.43
N LEU A 320 1.81 -17.14 14.33
CA LEU A 320 2.51 -17.35 13.06
C LEU A 320 2.92 -16.04 12.36
N TYR A 321 2.29 -14.92 12.70
CA TYR A 321 2.62 -13.61 12.15
C TYR A 321 3.06 -12.64 13.27
N PRO A 322 4.26 -12.83 13.85
CA PRO A 322 4.67 -12.11 15.06
C PRO A 322 4.83 -10.60 14.86
N TYR A 323 5.31 -10.16 13.71
CA TYR A 323 5.42 -8.73 13.39
C TYR A 323 4.07 -8.09 13.08
N THR A 324 3.21 -8.77 12.33
CA THR A 324 1.82 -8.34 12.11
C THR A 324 1.08 -8.20 13.44
N ARG A 325 1.23 -9.17 14.35
CA ARG A 325 0.65 -9.10 15.68
C ARG A 325 1.18 -7.91 16.49
N ARG A 326 2.47 -7.59 16.37
CA ARG A 326 3.09 -6.45 17.05
C ARG A 326 2.59 -5.11 16.55
N TYR A 327 2.49 -4.94 15.23
CA TYR A 327 2.19 -3.64 14.62
C TYR A 327 0.71 -3.42 14.31
N LEU A 328 -0.07 -4.46 14.09
CA LEU A 328 -1.52 -4.36 13.83
C LEU A 328 -2.37 -4.89 14.98
N GLY A 329 -1.92 -5.90 15.70
CA GLY A 329 -2.70 -6.58 16.75
C GLY A 329 -3.78 -7.50 16.19
N THR A 330 -4.66 -7.00 15.31
CA THR A 330 -5.80 -7.73 14.72
C THR A 330 -5.98 -7.39 13.24
N PHE A 331 -6.82 -8.18 12.53
CA PHE A 331 -7.25 -7.90 11.16
C PHE A 331 -8.60 -7.17 11.07
N GLU A 332 -9.14 -6.65 12.19
CA GLU A 332 -10.47 -6.04 12.22
C GLU A 332 -10.59 -4.83 11.30
N ASN A 333 -9.53 -4.04 11.18
CA ASN A 333 -9.47 -2.86 10.32
C ASN A 333 -9.03 -3.18 8.88
N HIS A 334 -8.94 -4.46 8.50
CA HIS A 334 -8.55 -4.88 7.16
C HIS A 334 -9.76 -5.34 6.36
N PHE A 335 -9.81 -4.97 5.10
CA PHE A 335 -10.91 -5.27 4.18
C PHE A 335 -10.76 -6.65 3.55
N SER A 336 -11.89 -7.20 3.11
CA SER A 336 -11.98 -8.30 2.17
C SER A 336 -12.35 -7.70 0.82
N THR A 337 -11.51 -7.90 -0.20
CA THR A 337 -11.61 -7.17 -1.46
C THR A 337 -12.12 -8.06 -2.58
N ILE A 338 -13.18 -7.62 -3.26
CA ILE A 338 -13.65 -8.23 -4.52
C ILE A 338 -13.34 -7.25 -5.65
N GLY A 339 -12.53 -7.67 -6.60
CA GLY A 339 -12.17 -6.92 -7.79
C GLY A 339 -12.99 -7.35 -9.01
N LEU A 340 -13.15 -6.45 -9.96
CA LEU A 340 -13.79 -6.72 -11.25
C LEU A 340 -12.76 -6.44 -12.34
N ILE A 341 -12.59 -7.37 -13.29
CA ILE A 341 -11.69 -7.17 -14.43
C ILE A 341 -12.49 -7.20 -15.74
N GLY A 342 -12.05 -6.39 -16.69
CA GLY A 342 -12.55 -6.43 -18.07
C GLY A 342 -13.93 -5.81 -18.25
N MET A 343 -14.25 -4.73 -17.53
CA MET A 343 -15.54 -4.04 -17.65
C MET A 343 -15.78 -3.49 -19.06
N ASN A 344 -14.74 -3.01 -19.75
CA ASN A 344 -14.84 -2.57 -21.14
C ASN A 344 -15.21 -3.74 -22.07
N GLU A 345 -14.61 -4.90 -21.84
CA GLU A 345 -14.82 -6.10 -22.63
C GLU A 345 -16.20 -6.73 -22.42
N VAL A 346 -16.92 -6.38 -21.36
CA VAL A 346 -18.33 -6.78 -21.17
C VAL A 346 -19.17 -6.36 -22.37
N GLY A 347 -19.09 -5.09 -22.78
CA GLY A 347 -19.79 -4.59 -23.95
C GLY A 347 -19.40 -5.27 -25.27
N LEU A 348 -18.15 -5.76 -25.36
CA LEU A 348 -17.67 -6.48 -26.53
C LEU A 348 -18.13 -7.96 -26.55
N ASN A 349 -18.32 -8.57 -25.42
CA ASN A 349 -18.64 -10.00 -25.27
C ASN A 349 -20.14 -10.28 -25.07
N ALA A 350 -20.91 -9.31 -24.61
CA ALA A 350 -22.36 -9.46 -24.42
C ALA A 350 -23.08 -9.52 -25.76
N LYS A 351 -23.32 -10.72 -26.24
CA LYS A 351 -23.99 -10.95 -27.57
C LYS A 351 -25.40 -10.36 -27.59
N TRP A 352 -26.09 -10.39 -26.46
CA TRP A 352 -27.44 -9.86 -26.28
C TRP A 352 -27.53 -8.33 -26.32
N LEU A 353 -26.43 -7.60 -26.09
CA LEU A 353 -26.38 -6.14 -26.31
C LEU A 353 -26.28 -5.72 -27.79
N ARG A 354 -26.02 -6.68 -28.70
CA ARG A 354 -25.82 -6.44 -30.13
C ARG A 354 -26.94 -6.98 -31.00
N ALA A 355 -27.99 -7.49 -30.35
CA ALA A 355 -29.10 -8.13 -31.07
C ALA A 355 -30.12 -7.14 -31.65
N ASP A 356 -29.95 -5.83 -31.42
CA ASP A 356 -30.72 -4.73 -31.99
C ASP A 356 -29.82 -3.97 -33.01
#